data_dda1272ca9792b261b239b16fd5aad7c
#
_entry.id   dda1272ca9792b261b239b16fd5aad7c
#
_cell.length_a   1.000
_cell.length_b   1.000
_cell.length_c   1.000
_cell.angle_alpha   90.00
_cell.angle_beta   90.00
_cell.angle_gamma   90.00
#
_symmetry.space_group_name_H-M   'P 1'
#
loop_
_entity.id
_entity.type
_entity.pdbx_description
1 polymer ?
#
loop_
_entity_poly.entity_id
_entity_poly.type
_entity_poly.pdbx_seq_one_letter_code
_entity_poly.pdbx_strand_id
1 'polypeptide(L)'
;MKRTVTSFFDKEYLEYAKYVVENRAIPSCIDGLKPTQRKVVYIANKIWKTGNEKPMKLFQLAGRVAAEAFYHHGNTSLESSMVGMAQKFKNSLPLLEGIGQFGSLRSPSAGAPRYISAKLHPNFRLLYQDFELLDNKIEEGEKIEPEYFLPIVPTVILNGTSGIAVGFATNILNRNPKDVVDACISYVNGKRIKTLAPWIEEFKGTFTRDIENPKTWKISGSYQVINTNTVKITSIPPNYTYERYEEILNLLMEKGVITSYDDNSSETIEYVLKFRRSILKDLIAKNKLERVLRLNTQETE
;
A
#
# COMPACT_ATOMS: atom_id res chain seq x y z
N MET A 1 -34.68 24.13 20.18
CA MET A 1 -34.04 25.13 19.33
C MET A 1 -34.00 24.61 17.90
N LYS A 2 -34.52 25.37 16.93
CA LYS A 2 -34.34 25.04 15.50
C LYS A 2 -32.91 25.44 15.12
N ARG A 3 -32.05 24.46 14.85
CA ARG A 3 -30.71 24.71 14.30
C ARG A 3 -30.83 24.96 12.80
N THR A 4 -30.12 25.95 12.27
CA THR A 4 -30.01 26.17 10.83
C THR A 4 -28.98 25.21 10.25
N VAL A 5 -29.13 24.83 8.98
CA VAL A 5 -28.16 23.98 8.26
C VAL A 5 -26.75 24.62 8.28
N THR A 6 -26.67 25.94 8.08
CA THR A 6 -25.41 26.71 8.16
C THR A 6 -24.74 26.54 9.52
N SER A 7 -25.49 26.73 10.62
CA SER A 7 -24.94 26.56 11.98
C SER A 7 -24.42 25.15 12.26
N PHE A 8 -25.04 24.12 11.67
CA PHE A 8 -24.58 22.73 11.76
C PHE A 8 -23.24 22.55 11.02
N PHE A 9 -23.14 23.07 9.79
CA PHE A 9 -21.89 22.97 9.01
C PHE A 9 -20.75 23.75 9.65
N ASP A 10 -21.01 24.93 10.18
CA ASP A 10 -19.98 25.81 10.75
C ASP A 10 -19.42 25.32 12.10
N LYS A 11 -20.13 24.43 12.79
CA LYS A 11 -19.70 23.92 14.10
C LYS A 11 -19.52 22.41 14.08
N GLU A 12 -20.61 21.67 14.13
CA GLU A 12 -20.56 20.21 14.39
C GLU A 12 -19.86 19.45 13.25
N TYR A 13 -20.16 19.82 12.00
CA TYR A 13 -19.50 19.19 10.85
C TYR A 13 -18.03 19.59 10.74
N LEU A 14 -17.70 20.84 11.00
CA LEU A 14 -16.31 21.31 10.99
C LEU A 14 -15.47 20.62 12.07
N GLU A 15 -16.00 20.51 13.30
CA GLU A 15 -15.33 19.77 14.38
C GLU A 15 -15.11 18.30 14.04
N TYR A 16 -16.12 17.64 13.47
CA TYR A 16 -15.99 16.26 13.00
C TYR A 16 -14.97 16.14 11.85
N ALA A 17 -15.01 17.05 10.88
CA ALA A 17 -14.06 17.05 9.76
C ALA A 17 -12.62 17.24 10.26
N LYS A 18 -12.38 18.16 11.20
CA LYS A 18 -11.09 18.35 11.86
C LYS A 18 -10.63 17.08 12.57
N TYR A 19 -11.50 16.46 13.37
CA TYR A 19 -11.20 15.21 14.05
C TYR A 19 -10.79 14.10 13.06
N VAL A 20 -11.51 13.95 11.94
CA VAL A 20 -11.19 12.94 10.91
C VAL A 20 -9.83 13.19 10.27
N VAL A 21 -9.48 14.45 10.01
CA VAL A 21 -8.16 14.81 9.45
C VAL A 21 -7.05 14.50 10.44
N GLU A 22 -7.16 15.01 11.66
CA GLU A 22 -6.08 14.97 12.65
C GLU A 22 -5.91 13.61 13.32
N ASN A 23 -7.03 12.89 13.58
CA ASN A 23 -7.01 11.72 14.45
C ASN A 23 -7.37 10.39 13.76
N ARG A 24 -7.63 10.39 12.44
CA ARG A 24 -8.08 9.15 11.78
C ARG A 24 -7.47 8.89 10.42
N ALA A 25 -7.56 9.84 9.49
CA ALA A 25 -7.39 9.55 8.07
C ALA A 25 -6.01 9.90 7.52
N ILE A 26 -5.46 11.04 7.96
CA ILE A 26 -4.19 11.55 7.42
C ILE A 26 -3.03 11.04 8.27
N PRO A 27 -2.01 10.42 7.63
CA PRO A 27 -0.82 9.97 8.33
C PRO A 27 0.08 11.14 8.73
N SER A 28 0.85 10.97 9.79
CA SER A 28 1.89 11.92 10.17
C SER A 28 3.03 11.91 9.13
N CYS A 29 3.52 13.09 8.76
CA CYS A 29 4.68 13.21 7.87
C CYS A 29 5.99 12.77 8.55
N ILE A 30 6.02 12.66 9.88
CA ILE A 30 7.20 12.27 10.65
C ILE A 30 7.41 10.77 10.57
N ASP A 31 6.38 9.97 10.94
CA ASP A 31 6.49 8.52 11.02
C ASP A 31 5.72 7.76 9.93
N GLY A 32 4.97 8.48 9.08
CA GLY A 32 4.16 7.87 8.01
C GLY A 32 2.95 7.08 8.53
N LEU A 33 2.68 7.09 9.83
CA LEU A 33 1.65 6.28 10.45
C LEU A 33 0.36 7.07 10.69
N LYS A 34 -0.76 6.40 10.49
CA LYS A 34 -2.05 6.86 11.00
C LYS A 34 -2.15 6.59 12.50
N PRO A 35 -2.98 7.32 13.25
CA PRO A 35 -3.17 7.09 14.68
C PRO A 35 -3.45 5.62 15.04
N THR A 36 -4.34 4.97 14.28
CA THR A 36 -4.63 3.53 14.45
C THR A 36 -3.39 2.65 14.31
N GLN A 37 -2.56 2.90 13.29
CA GLN A 37 -1.34 2.13 13.04
C GLN A 37 -0.32 2.33 14.18
N ARG A 38 -0.24 3.55 14.72
CA ARG A 38 0.66 3.86 15.83
C ARG A 38 0.24 3.14 17.10
N LYS A 39 -1.07 3.07 17.42
CA LYS A 39 -1.61 2.25 18.51
C LYS A 39 -1.25 0.77 18.34
N VAL A 40 -1.39 0.23 17.12
CA VAL A 40 -1.05 -1.17 16.82
C VAL A 40 0.42 -1.48 17.10
N VAL A 41 1.36 -0.72 16.55
CA VAL A 41 2.79 -1.01 16.75
C VAL A 41 3.25 -0.74 18.17
N TYR A 42 2.63 0.22 18.87
CA TYR A 42 2.90 0.47 20.29
C TYR A 42 2.55 -0.74 21.15
N ILE A 43 1.35 -1.27 21.01
CA ILE A 43 0.92 -2.48 21.74
C ILE A 43 1.71 -3.71 21.29
N ALA A 44 1.95 -3.84 19.98
CA ALA A 44 2.78 -4.91 19.43
C ALA A 44 4.19 -4.92 20.05
N ASN A 45 4.81 -3.74 20.20
CA ASN A 45 6.12 -3.62 20.84
C ASN A 45 6.10 -3.96 22.34
N LYS A 46 5.01 -3.63 23.05
CA LYS A 46 4.81 -4.05 24.44
C LYS A 46 4.69 -5.58 24.59
N ILE A 47 4.04 -6.24 23.63
CA ILE A 47 3.81 -7.70 23.64
C ILE A 47 5.11 -8.43 23.27
N TRP A 48 5.74 -8.06 22.17
CA TRP A 48 6.91 -8.75 21.60
C TRP A 48 8.21 -8.04 21.96
N LYS A 49 8.58 -8.03 23.26
CA LYS A 49 9.74 -7.30 23.78
C LYS A 49 11.08 -7.86 23.29
N THR A 50 11.20 -9.18 23.23
CA THR A 50 12.47 -9.86 22.88
C THR A 50 12.53 -10.32 21.42
N GLY A 51 11.39 -10.36 20.72
CA GLY A 51 11.27 -10.86 19.35
C GLY A 51 11.14 -12.39 19.25
N ASN A 52 11.31 -13.11 20.35
CA ASN A 52 11.23 -14.59 20.40
C ASN A 52 9.84 -15.10 20.82
N GLU A 53 8.94 -14.21 21.15
CA GLU A 53 7.61 -14.56 21.60
C GLU A 53 6.76 -15.11 20.45
N LYS A 54 5.79 -15.98 20.79
CA LYS A 54 4.92 -16.62 19.80
C LYS A 54 4.02 -15.60 19.10
N PRO A 55 3.71 -15.80 17.81
CA PRO A 55 2.70 -15.02 17.11
C PRO A 55 1.33 -15.13 17.80
N MET A 56 0.52 -14.10 17.65
CA MET A 56 -0.83 -14.03 18.20
C MET A 56 -1.86 -14.01 17.06
N LYS A 57 -3.04 -14.58 17.28
CA LYS A 57 -4.16 -14.44 16.33
C LYS A 57 -4.52 -12.97 16.13
N LEU A 58 -4.80 -12.57 14.88
CA LEU A 58 -5.02 -11.18 14.56
C LEU A 58 -6.17 -10.55 15.34
N PHE A 59 -7.29 -11.29 15.52
CA PHE A 59 -8.42 -10.82 16.33
C PHE A 59 -8.07 -10.64 17.82
N GLN A 60 -7.15 -11.45 18.36
CA GLN A 60 -6.70 -11.31 19.75
C GLN A 60 -5.80 -10.06 19.89
N LEU A 61 -4.92 -9.82 18.93
CA LEU A 61 -4.11 -8.61 18.90
C LEU A 61 -5.01 -7.37 18.81
N ALA A 62 -6.04 -7.39 17.94
CA ALA A 62 -7.01 -6.31 17.83
C ALA A 62 -7.72 -6.03 19.17
N GLY A 63 -8.15 -7.08 19.87
CA GLY A 63 -8.75 -6.94 21.21
C GLY A 63 -7.80 -6.28 22.22
N ARG A 64 -6.51 -6.66 22.22
CA ARG A 64 -5.51 -6.03 23.10
C ARG A 64 -5.26 -4.57 22.74
N VAL A 65 -5.15 -4.24 21.45
CA VAL A 65 -4.98 -2.84 21.01
C VAL A 65 -6.19 -2.00 21.40
N ALA A 66 -7.40 -2.55 21.23
CA ALA A 66 -8.62 -1.85 21.63
C ALA A 66 -8.67 -1.57 23.14
N ALA A 67 -8.29 -2.54 23.96
CA ALA A 67 -8.32 -2.41 25.41
C ALA A 67 -7.16 -1.57 25.98
N GLU A 68 -5.91 -1.81 25.52
CA GLU A 68 -4.70 -1.24 26.13
C GLU A 68 -4.26 0.10 25.50
N ALA A 69 -4.78 0.46 24.30
CA ALA A 69 -4.50 1.72 23.65
C ALA A 69 -5.76 2.56 23.39
N PHE A 70 -6.86 2.24 24.08
CA PHE A 70 -8.13 3.00 24.01
C PHE A 70 -8.60 3.26 22.56
N TYR A 71 -8.70 2.19 21.75
CA TYR A 71 -9.19 2.31 20.39
C TYR A 71 -10.73 2.24 20.34
N HIS A 72 -11.37 3.39 20.19
CA HIS A 72 -12.83 3.57 20.27
C HIS A 72 -13.59 3.34 18.94
N HIS A 73 -13.02 2.61 17.98
CA HIS A 73 -13.64 2.31 16.70
C HIS A 73 -13.85 0.79 16.52
N GLY A 74 -14.60 0.40 15.49
CA GLY A 74 -14.93 -1.01 15.26
C GLY A 74 -13.73 -1.90 14.98
N ASN A 75 -13.75 -3.12 15.53
CA ASN A 75 -12.66 -4.10 15.39
C ASN A 75 -12.31 -4.44 13.94
N THR A 76 -13.29 -4.51 13.05
CA THR A 76 -13.08 -4.79 11.62
C THR A 76 -12.13 -3.77 10.96
N SER A 77 -12.27 -2.48 11.32
CA SER A 77 -11.37 -1.44 10.81
C SER A 77 -9.95 -1.61 11.32
N LEU A 78 -9.81 -1.97 12.61
CA LEU A 78 -8.52 -2.24 13.25
C LEU A 78 -7.84 -3.46 12.63
N GLU A 79 -8.56 -4.57 12.47
CA GLU A 79 -8.08 -5.80 11.83
C GLU A 79 -7.64 -5.55 10.38
N SER A 80 -8.42 -4.79 9.61
CA SER A 80 -8.06 -4.40 8.24
C SER A 80 -6.79 -3.55 8.19
N SER A 81 -6.61 -2.63 9.15
CA SER A 81 -5.38 -1.84 9.28
C SER A 81 -4.16 -2.74 9.57
N MET A 82 -4.29 -3.69 10.50
CA MET A 82 -3.23 -4.65 10.83
C MET A 82 -2.86 -5.55 9.63
N VAL A 83 -3.87 -6.03 8.88
CA VAL A 83 -3.64 -6.76 7.62
C VAL A 83 -2.82 -5.91 6.67
N GLY A 84 -3.23 -4.65 6.44
CA GLY A 84 -2.50 -3.73 5.56
C GLY A 84 -1.05 -3.51 5.97
N MET A 85 -0.76 -3.42 7.29
CA MET A 85 0.60 -3.24 7.81
C MET A 85 1.51 -4.47 7.65
N ALA A 86 0.93 -5.67 7.51
CA ALA A 86 1.66 -6.92 7.31
C ALA A 86 1.82 -7.29 5.82
N GLN A 87 1.08 -6.64 4.91
CA GLN A 87 1.11 -6.95 3.48
C GLN A 87 2.38 -6.39 2.81
N LYS A 88 3.23 -7.28 2.31
CA LYS A 88 4.52 -6.92 1.67
C LYS A 88 4.35 -6.10 0.39
N PHE A 89 3.29 -6.35 -0.37
CA PHE A 89 3.01 -5.59 -1.59
C PHE A 89 2.50 -4.15 -1.31
N LYS A 90 2.08 -3.86 -0.08
CA LYS A 90 1.70 -2.51 0.37
C LYS A 90 2.81 -1.77 1.10
N ASN A 91 3.78 -2.49 1.64
CA ASN A 91 4.84 -1.89 2.45
C ASN A 91 6.20 -2.40 1.97
N SER A 92 7.09 -1.50 1.62
CA SER A 92 8.47 -1.86 1.27
C SER A 92 9.24 -2.47 2.45
N LEU A 93 8.95 -2.00 3.67
CA LEU A 93 9.39 -2.61 4.92
C LEU A 93 8.20 -2.73 5.90
N PRO A 94 7.48 -3.85 5.91
CA PRO A 94 6.34 -4.04 6.79
C PRO A 94 6.74 -3.96 8.26
N LEU A 95 5.83 -3.45 9.10
CA LEU A 95 6.02 -3.32 10.55
C LEU A 95 5.42 -4.49 11.33
N LEU A 96 4.52 -5.24 10.72
CA LEU A 96 4.00 -6.50 11.22
C LEU A 96 4.42 -7.63 10.29
N GLU A 97 4.74 -8.77 10.86
CA GLU A 97 4.93 -10.03 10.14
C GLU A 97 3.63 -10.83 10.19
N GLY A 98 3.02 -11.05 9.03
CA GLY A 98 1.81 -11.87 8.88
C GLY A 98 2.16 -13.34 8.71
N ILE A 99 1.40 -14.21 9.40
CA ILE A 99 1.53 -15.66 9.34
C ILE A 99 0.18 -16.26 8.93
N GLY A 100 0.16 -16.95 7.80
CA GLY A 100 -1.04 -17.41 7.12
C GLY A 100 -1.36 -16.57 5.90
N GLN A 101 -2.62 -16.58 5.47
CA GLN A 101 -3.04 -15.90 4.23
C GLN A 101 -3.27 -14.40 4.48
N PHE A 102 -2.30 -13.58 4.11
CA PHE A 102 -2.40 -12.11 4.12
C PHE A 102 -2.64 -11.49 2.74
N GLY A 103 -2.85 -12.30 1.73
CA GLY A 103 -3.01 -11.86 0.34
C GLY A 103 -1.68 -11.58 -0.36
N SER A 104 -1.78 -11.26 -1.63
CA SER A 104 -0.68 -10.86 -2.51
C SER A 104 -1.11 -9.66 -3.35
N LEU A 105 -0.18 -9.08 -4.12
CA LEU A 105 -0.49 -7.97 -5.04
C LEU A 105 -1.66 -8.30 -5.98
N ARG A 106 -1.77 -9.56 -6.41
CA ARG A 106 -2.77 -10.02 -7.39
C ARG A 106 -4.04 -10.60 -6.77
N SER A 107 -3.98 -10.99 -5.50
CA SER A 107 -5.12 -11.46 -4.71
C SER A 107 -5.03 -10.83 -3.32
N PRO A 108 -5.45 -9.56 -3.14
CA PRO A 108 -5.16 -8.76 -1.95
C PRO A 108 -5.99 -9.14 -0.73
N SER A 109 -6.98 -10.02 -0.88
CA SER A 109 -7.84 -10.47 0.21
C SER A 109 -7.09 -11.33 1.22
N ALA A 110 -7.18 -10.99 2.50
CA ALA A 110 -6.63 -11.80 3.57
C ALA A 110 -7.65 -12.80 4.11
N GLY A 111 -7.16 -13.86 4.75
CA GLY A 111 -7.99 -14.79 5.51
C GLY A 111 -8.65 -14.12 6.71
N ALA A 112 -9.70 -14.75 7.25
CA ALA A 112 -10.40 -14.21 8.40
C ALA A 112 -9.47 -14.06 9.62
N PRO A 113 -9.57 -12.97 10.41
CA PRO A 113 -8.65 -12.62 11.51
C PRO A 113 -8.49 -13.70 12.59
N ARG A 114 -9.50 -14.58 12.74
CA ARG A 114 -9.45 -15.74 13.66
C ARG A 114 -8.50 -16.85 13.22
N TYR A 115 -8.14 -16.92 11.93
CA TYR A 115 -7.31 -17.99 11.38
C TYR A 115 -5.87 -17.55 11.12
N ILE A 116 -5.66 -16.28 10.80
CA ILE A 116 -4.33 -15.70 10.57
C ILE A 116 -3.72 -15.18 11.87
N SER A 117 -2.40 -15.09 11.89
CA SER A 117 -1.65 -14.60 13.05
C SER A 117 -0.68 -13.50 12.64
N ALA A 118 -0.30 -12.67 13.56
CA ALA A 118 0.73 -11.65 13.34
C ALA A 118 1.70 -11.59 14.53
N LYS A 119 2.85 -11.00 14.29
CA LYS A 119 3.79 -10.54 15.31
C LYS A 119 4.46 -9.25 14.86
N LEU A 120 5.15 -8.56 15.76
CA LEU A 120 5.95 -7.39 15.42
C LEU A 120 7.09 -7.81 14.49
N HIS A 121 7.22 -7.12 13.34
CA HIS A 121 8.33 -7.38 12.43
C HIS A 121 9.63 -6.73 12.98
N PRO A 122 10.81 -7.38 12.84
CA PRO A 122 12.09 -6.79 13.26
C PRO A 122 12.37 -5.40 12.68
N ASN A 123 11.83 -5.09 11.50
CA ASN A 123 11.92 -3.77 10.86
C ASN A 123 11.46 -2.64 11.78
N PHE A 124 10.48 -2.86 12.66
CA PHE A 124 10.02 -1.82 13.60
C PHE A 124 11.18 -1.31 14.45
N ARG A 125 11.94 -2.21 15.05
CA ARG A 125 13.06 -1.82 15.93
C ARG A 125 14.27 -1.30 15.18
N LEU A 126 14.43 -1.72 13.92
CA LEU A 126 15.46 -1.14 13.06
C LEU A 126 15.14 0.30 12.68
N LEU A 127 13.87 0.60 12.42
CA LEU A 127 13.43 1.91 11.96
C LEU A 127 13.22 2.91 13.09
N TYR A 128 12.72 2.45 14.25
CA TYR A 128 12.34 3.29 15.40
C TYR A 128 13.14 2.89 16.64
N GLN A 129 14.42 3.30 16.71
CA GLN A 129 15.34 2.88 17.77
C GLN A 129 15.10 3.62 19.09
N ASP A 130 14.74 4.89 19.04
CA ASP A 130 14.69 5.79 20.20
C ASP A 130 13.26 6.00 20.72
N PHE A 131 12.37 5.03 20.52
CA PHE A 131 10.97 5.19 20.92
C PHE A 131 10.75 5.32 22.44
N GLU A 132 11.71 4.86 23.26
CA GLU A 132 11.65 4.98 24.73
C GLU A 132 11.89 6.41 25.22
N LEU A 133 12.47 7.28 24.37
CA LEU A 133 12.75 8.67 24.68
C LEU A 133 11.54 9.60 24.37
N LEU A 134 10.49 9.07 23.75
CA LEU A 134 9.34 9.86 23.34
C LEU A 134 8.33 9.96 24.47
N ASP A 135 7.69 11.14 24.58
CA ASP A 135 6.61 11.37 25.52
C ASP A 135 5.35 10.64 25.06
N ASN A 136 4.82 9.79 25.91
CA ASN A 136 3.56 9.11 25.70
C ASN A 136 2.37 10.03 25.91
N LYS A 137 1.33 9.89 25.12
CA LYS A 137 0.02 10.47 25.40
C LYS A 137 -0.56 9.84 26.66
N ILE A 138 -1.46 10.57 27.31
CA ILE A 138 -2.21 10.08 28.47
C ILE A 138 -3.70 10.08 28.07
N GLU A 139 -4.36 8.93 28.21
CA GLU A 139 -5.79 8.77 28.01
C GLU A 139 -6.36 8.03 29.24
N GLU A 140 -7.40 8.56 29.84
CA GLU A 140 -8.01 8.03 31.09
C GLU A 140 -7.00 7.77 32.24
N GLY A 141 -5.91 8.54 32.30
CA GLY A 141 -4.85 8.38 33.30
C GLY A 141 -3.78 7.35 32.97
N GLU A 142 -3.91 6.62 31.88
CA GLU A 142 -2.95 5.61 31.42
C GLU A 142 -2.07 6.15 30.28
N LYS A 143 -0.81 5.69 30.25
CA LYS A 143 0.12 5.99 29.17
C LYS A 143 -0.22 5.13 27.96
N ILE A 144 -0.50 5.80 26.83
CA ILE A 144 -0.74 5.20 25.53
C ILE A 144 0.41 5.50 24.55
N GLU A 145 0.21 5.30 23.26
CA GLU A 145 1.23 5.57 22.24
C GLU A 145 1.70 7.03 22.25
N PRO A 146 2.95 7.32 21.81
CA PRO A 146 3.43 8.68 21.65
C PRO A 146 2.70 9.37 20.48
N GLU A 147 2.82 10.71 20.39
CA GLU A 147 2.26 11.51 19.30
C GLU A 147 2.77 11.03 17.92
N TYR A 148 4.05 10.69 17.85
CA TYR A 148 4.73 10.11 16.69
C TYR A 148 5.91 9.27 17.15
N PHE A 149 6.38 8.38 16.28
CA PHE A 149 7.68 7.76 16.41
C PHE A 149 8.72 8.51 15.57
N LEU A 150 10.02 8.38 15.92
CA LEU A 150 11.13 8.96 15.15
C LEU A 150 11.82 7.86 14.35
N PRO A 151 11.56 7.75 13.05
CA PRO A 151 12.24 6.77 12.21
C PRO A 151 13.62 7.27 11.80
N ILE A 152 14.60 6.36 11.69
CA ILE A 152 15.98 6.67 11.22
C ILE A 152 16.04 7.00 9.72
N VAL A 153 14.99 6.64 8.96
CA VAL A 153 14.79 7.00 7.55
C VAL A 153 13.33 7.41 7.35
N PRO A 154 12.99 8.23 6.35
CA PRO A 154 11.63 8.74 6.16
C PRO A 154 10.66 7.63 5.75
N THR A 155 10.07 6.96 6.72
CA THR A 155 9.12 5.84 6.53
C THR A 155 7.89 6.20 5.73
N VAL A 156 7.48 7.47 5.77
CA VAL A 156 6.39 8.01 4.94
C VAL A 156 6.66 7.85 3.44
N ILE A 157 7.91 7.99 3.01
CA ILE A 157 8.32 7.78 1.61
C ILE A 157 8.61 6.30 1.37
N LEU A 158 9.21 5.63 2.35
CA LEU A 158 9.64 4.24 2.25
C LEU A 158 8.46 3.30 2.01
N ASN A 159 7.46 3.33 2.89
CA ASN A 159 6.28 2.48 2.83
C ASN A 159 5.11 3.12 2.06
N GLY A 160 5.26 4.38 1.66
CA GLY A 160 4.14 5.12 1.14
C GLY A 160 3.01 5.25 2.17
N THR A 161 1.97 5.92 1.78
CA THR A 161 0.77 6.02 2.62
C THR A 161 -0.37 6.64 1.82
N SER A 162 -1.60 6.29 2.13
CA SER A 162 -2.76 6.92 1.54
C SER A 162 -3.82 7.20 2.60
N GLY A 163 -4.52 8.30 2.47
CA GLY A 163 -5.59 8.69 3.37
C GLY A 163 -6.57 9.64 2.70
N ILE A 164 -7.86 9.43 2.96
CA ILE A 164 -8.92 10.28 2.44
C ILE A 164 -9.70 10.81 3.64
N ALA A 165 -9.75 12.13 3.76
CA ALA A 165 -10.49 12.84 4.78
C ALA A 165 -11.41 13.88 4.15
N VAL A 166 -12.12 14.65 4.98
CA VAL A 166 -12.98 15.74 4.50
C VAL A 166 -12.09 16.90 4.03
N GLY A 167 -12.13 17.19 2.73
CA GLY A 167 -11.35 18.27 2.12
C GLY A 167 -9.86 18.02 1.95
N PHE A 168 -9.34 16.87 2.44
CA PHE A 168 -7.92 16.51 2.35
C PHE A 168 -7.77 15.07 1.86
N ALA A 169 -6.77 14.86 1.02
CA ALA A 169 -6.35 13.52 0.62
C ALA A 169 -4.81 13.48 0.55
N THR A 170 -4.27 12.32 0.83
CA THR A 170 -2.84 12.03 0.68
C THR A 170 -2.69 10.71 -0.07
N ASN A 171 -1.75 10.66 -0.99
CA ASN A 171 -1.37 9.44 -1.68
C ASN A 171 0.13 9.50 -1.97
N ILE A 172 0.91 8.72 -1.26
CA ILE A 172 2.37 8.62 -1.43
C ILE A 172 2.68 7.16 -1.74
N LEU A 173 3.27 6.92 -2.91
CA LEU A 173 3.62 5.57 -3.34
C LEU A 173 4.90 5.10 -2.64
N ASN A 174 5.05 3.79 -2.50
CA ASN A 174 6.23 3.16 -1.90
C ASN A 174 7.50 3.47 -2.73
N ARG A 175 8.64 3.47 -2.06
CA ARG A 175 9.98 3.58 -2.70
C ARG A 175 10.84 2.38 -2.33
N ASN A 176 11.84 2.11 -3.18
CA ASN A 176 12.82 1.08 -2.90
C ASN A 176 13.62 1.43 -1.64
N PRO A 177 13.73 0.53 -0.65
CA PRO A 177 14.44 0.80 0.60
C PRO A 177 15.89 1.26 0.40
N LYS A 178 16.60 0.63 -0.53
CA LYS A 178 17.99 1.00 -0.84
C LYS A 178 18.07 2.43 -1.38
N ASP A 179 17.19 2.80 -2.31
CA ASP A 179 17.18 4.14 -2.90
C ASP A 179 16.86 5.21 -1.88
N VAL A 180 15.96 4.93 -0.92
CA VAL A 180 15.64 5.86 0.18
C VAL A 180 16.86 6.05 1.09
N VAL A 181 17.54 4.97 1.47
CA VAL A 181 18.78 5.06 2.28
C VAL A 181 19.87 5.83 1.54
N ASP A 182 20.11 5.53 0.27
CA ASP A 182 21.10 6.23 -0.57
C ASP A 182 20.76 7.73 -0.71
N ALA A 183 19.47 8.07 -0.76
CA ALA A 183 19.01 9.46 -0.76
C ALA A 183 19.29 10.16 0.58
N CYS A 184 19.05 9.49 1.71
CA CYS A 184 19.37 10.02 3.04
C CYS A 184 20.87 10.27 3.18
N ILE A 185 21.71 9.31 2.77
CA ILE A 185 23.19 9.46 2.77
C ILE A 185 23.61 10.62 1.89
N SER A 186 23.01 10.78 0.72
CA SER A 186 23.29 11.90 -0.18
C SER A 186 22.95 13.24 0.44
N TYR A 187 21.77 13.32 1.10
CA TYR A 187 21.30 14.52 1.78
C TYR A 187 22.25 14.96 2.90
N VAL A 188 22.62 14.03 3.79
CA VAL A 188 23.52 14.30 4.91
C VAL A 188 24.91 14.77 4.41
N ASN A 189 25.36 14.27 3.26
CA ASN A 189 26.63 14.69 2.63
C ASN A 189 26.50 15.95 1.77
N GLY A 190 25.37 16.66 1.81
CA GLY A 190 25.15 17.89 1.03
C GLY A 190 25.06 17.66 -0.48
N LYS A 191 24.82 16.42 -0.93
CA LYS A 191 24.68 16.07 -2.34
C LYS A 191 23.23 16.21 -2.82
N ARG A 192 23.05 16.46 -4.11
CA ARG A 192 21.73 16.51 -4.72
C ARG A 192 21.05 15.14 -4.67
N ILE A 193 19.82 15.09 -4.16
CA ILE A 193 19.00 13.90 -4.17
C ILE A 193 18.39 13.70 -5.56
N LYS A 194 18.48 12.47 -6.07
CA LYS A 194 17.77 12.08 -7.30
C LYS A 194 16.28 11.85 -7.03
N THR A 195 15.45 12.02 -8.05
CA THR A 195 14.04 11.64 -7.96
C THR A 195 13.92 10.15 -7.70
N LEU A 196 13.20 9.79 -6.64
CA LEU A 196 12.93 8.41 -6.29
C LEU A 196 11.68 7.94 -7.03
N ALA A 197 11.81 6.94 -7.90
CA ALA A 197 10.68 6.32 -8.57
C ALA A 197 9.89 5.42 -7.59
N PRO A 198 8.57 5.29 -7.77
CA PRO A 198 7.79 4.29 -7.03
C PRO A 198 8.34 2.87 -7.25
N TRP A 199 8.15 2.02 -6.26
CA TRP A 199 8.63 0.65 -6.29
C TRP A 199 7.68 -0.30 -5.54
N ILE A 200 7.45 -1.47 -6.12
CA ILE A 200 6.71 -2.58 -5.52
C ILE A 200 7.50 -3.85 -5.83
N GLU A 201 7.84 -4.63 -4.82
CA GLU A 201 8.73 -5.80 -4.94
C GLU A 201 8.24 -6.83 -5.99
N GLU A 202 6.94 -7.10 -6.00
CA GLU A 202 6.31 -8.07 -6.90
C GLU A 202 6.08 -7.54 -8.32
N PHE A 203 6.25 -6.23 -8.57
CA PHE A 203 5.99 -5.62 -9.87
C PHE A 203 7.25 -5.56 -10.72
N LYS A 204 7.22 -6.21 -11.89
CA LYS A 204 8.34 -6.29 -12.85
C LYS A 204 8.19 -5.36 -14.05
N GLY A 205 7.24 -4.44 -14.01
CA GLY A 205 7.06 -3.38 -15.00
C GLY A 205 7.86 -2.12 -14.66
N THR A 206 7.44 -0.99 -15.22
CA THR A 206 8.15 0.29 -15.06
C THR A 206 7.25 1.38 -14.53
N PHE A 207 7.86 2.29 -13.75
CA PHE A 207 7.27 3.57 -13.35
C PHE A 207 8.02 4.69 -14.07
N THR A 208 7.32 5.49 -14.87
CA THR A 208 7.88 6.62 -15.59
C THR A 208 7.17 7.90 -15.17
N ARG A 209 7.93 8.91 -14.75
CA ARG A 209 7.34 10.19 -14.36
C ARG A 209 6.72 10.88 -15.55
N ASP A 210 5.51 11.39 -15.41
CA ASP A 210 4.86 12.18 -16.44
C ASP A 210 5.57 13.53 -16.59
N ILE A 211 5.79 13.96 -17.83
CA ILE A 211 6.50 15.21 -18.14
C ILE A 211 5.59 16.42 -17.91
N GLU A 212 4.31 16.30 -18.26
CA GLU A 212 3.33 17.39 -18.15
C GLU A 212 2.84 17.55 -16.72
N ASN A 213 2.66 16.44 -16.00
CA ASN A 213 2.27 16.43 -14.61
C ASN A 213 3.28 15.66 -13.74
N PRO A 214 4.28 16.34 -13.15
CA PRO A 214 5.32 15.70 -12.34
C PRO A 214 4.84 14.95 -11.10
N LYS A 215 3.59 15.11 -10.69
CA LYS A 215 2.97 14.35 -9.61
C LYS A 215 2.40 13.02 -10.08
N THR A 216 2.32 12.79 -11.39
CA THR A 216 1.74 11.58 -11.97
C THR A 216 2.84 10.63 -12.45
N TRP A 217 2.67 9.36 -12.14
CA TRP A 217 3.51 8.27 -12.60
C TRP A 217 2.74 7.41 -13.59
N LYS A 218 3.30 7.24 -14.78
CA LYS A 218 2.86 6.28 -15.78
C LYS A 218 3.42 4.91 -15.38
N ILE A 219 2.55 3.91 -15.34
CA ILE A 219 2.87 2.55 -14.91
C ILE A 219 2.65 1.64 -16.10
N SER A 220 3.70 0.95 -16.52
CA SER A 220 3.64 0.04 -17.68
C SER A 220 3.98 -1.37 -17.26
N GLY A 221 3.10 -2.32 -17.58
CA GLY A 221 3.37 -3.75 -17.52
C GLY A 221 4.42 -4.18 -18.54
N SER A 222 4.75 -5.46 -18.55
CA SER A 222 5.76 -6.01 -19.46
C SER A 222 5.18 -7.12 -20.32
N TYR A 223 5.57 -7.15 -21.58
CA TYR A 223 5.17 -8.20 -22.53
C TYR A 223 6.31 -8.50 -23.53
N GLN A 224 6.21 -9.63 -24.17
CA GLN A 224 7.11 -10.07 -25.24
C GLN A 224 6.30 -10.58 -26.44
N VAL A 225 6.64 -10.14 -27.63
CA VAL A 225 6.10 -10.70 -28.88
C VAL A 225 6.91 -11.93 -29.23
N ILE A 226 6.31 -13.13 -29.04
CA ILE A 226 7.00 -14.41 -29.25
C ILE A 226 7.11 -14.73 -30.74
N ASN A 227 6.02 -14.50 -31.48
CA ASN A 227 5.96 -14.71 -32.91
C ASN A 227 4.85 -13.86 -33.56
N THR A 228 4.52 -14.12 -34.83
CA THR A 228 3.57 -13.33 -35.63
C THR A 228 2.12 -13.34 -35.13
N ASN A 229 1.77 -14.21 -34.17
CA ASN A 229 0.42 -14.34 -33.63
C ASN A 229 0.38 -14.57 -32.11
N THR A 230 1.52 -14.53 -31.41
CA THR A 230 1.59 -14.85 -29.97
C THR A 230 2.32 -13.74 -29.21
N VAL A 231 1.69 -13.28 -28.13
CA VAL A 231 2.26 -12.33 -27.19
C VAL A 231 2.23 -12.96 -25.79
N LYS A 232 3.33 -12.88 -25.08
CA LYS A 232 3.46 -13.30 -23.68
C LYS A 232 3.50 -12.05 -22.79
N ILE A 233 2.57 -11.95 -21.84
CA ILE A 233 2.57 -10.92 -20.81
C ILE A 233 3.29 -11.46 -19.59
N THR A 234 4.26 -10.71 -19.07
CA THR A 234 5.09 -11.11 -17.93
C THR A 234 4.90 -10.20 -16.71
N SER A 235 4.21 -9.07 -16.87
CA SER A 235 3.82 -8.20 -15.78
C SER A 235 2.61 -7.37 -16.16
N ILE A 236 1.64 -7.24 -15.25
CA ILE A 236 0.48 -6.35 -15.39
C ILE A 236 0.58 -5.23 -14.36
N PRO A 237 -0.02 -4.06 -14.58
CA PRO A 237 -0.03 -2.96 -13.62
C PRO A 237 -0.50 -3.38 -12.21
N PRO A 238 0.03 -2.77 -11.13
CA PRO A 238 -0.25 -3.18 -9.75
C PRO A 238 -1.71 -3.06 -9.32
N ASN A 239 -2.48 -2.20 -9.98
CA ASN A 239 -3.90 -1.97 -9.70
C ASN A 239 -4.84 -3.05 -10.27
N TYR A 240 -4.31 -4.07 -10.96
CA TYR A 240 -5.09 -5.22 -11.42
C TYR A 240 -4.88 -6.43 -10.53
N THR A 241 -5.99 -7.05 -10.08
CA THR A 241 -6.01 -8.42 -9.55
C THR A 241 -6.03 -9.43 -10.69
N TYR A 242 -5.83 -10.72 -10.39
CA TYR A 242 -5.98 -11.79 -11.38
C TYR A 242 -7.37 -11.74 -12.00
N GLU A 243 -8.42 -11.76 -11.18
CA GLU A 243 -9.81 -11.79 -11.65
C GLU A 243 -10.11 -10.60 -12.57
N ARG A 244 -9.66 -9.40 -12.16
CA ARG A 244 -9.90 -8.19 -12.94
C ARG A 244 -9.17 -8.20 -14.28
N TYR A 245 -7.99 -8.76 -14.34
CA TYR A 245 -7.25 -8.85 -15.60
C TYR A 245 -7.80 -9.92 -16.53
N GLU A 246 -8.26 -11.06 -16.00
CA GLU A 246 -8.97 -12.09 -16.77
C GLU A 246 -10.28 -11.56 -17.37
N GLU A 247 -11.04 -10.75 -16.64
CA GLU A 247 -12.21 -10.05 -17.22
C GLU A 247 -11.84 -9.21 -18.45
N ILE A 248 -10.68 -8.51 -18.40
CA ILE A 248 -10.18 -7.73 -19.54
C ILE A 248 -9.83 -8.66 -20.71
N LEU A 249 -9.16 -9.79 -20.46
CA LEU A 249 -8.80 -10.75 -21.49
C LEU A 249 -10.06 -11.40 -22.12
N ASN A 250 -11.04 -11.76 -21.32
CA ASN A 250 -12.32 -12.29 -21.80
C ASN A 250 -13.05 -11.29 -22.70
N LEU A 251 -13.11 -10.01 -22.30
CA LEU A 251 -13.66 -8.96 -23.15
C LEU A 251 -12.90 -8.77 -24.46
N LEU A 252 -11.58 -8.98 -24.48
CA LEU A 252 -10.79 -8.91 -25.70
C LEU A 252 -11.06 -10.12 -26.61
N MET A 253 -11.35 -11.29 -26.08
CA MET A 253 -11.81 -12.46 -26.84
C MET A 253 -13.18 -12.23 -27.47
N GLU A 254 -14.16 -11.76 -26.69
CA GLU A 254 -15.51 -11.44 -27.17
C GLU A 254 -15.48 -10.44 -28.33
N LYS A 255 -14.60 -9.42 -28.24
CA LYS A 255 -14.39 -8.44 -29.30
C LYS A 255 -13.57 -8.97 -30.49
N GLY A 256 -13.12 -10.22 -30.45
CA GLY A 256 -12.32 -10.85 -31.50
C GLY A 256 -10.91 -10.25 -31.66
N VAL A 257 -10.41 -9.51 -30.67
CA VAL A 257 -9.06 -8.94 -30.68
C VAL A 257 -8.02 -10.05 -30.45
N ILE A 258 -8.24 -10.91 -29.47
CA ILE A 258 -7.47 -12.14 -29.24
C ILE A 258 -8.35 -13.35 -29.58
N THR A 259 -7.71 -14.44 -29.95
CA THR A 259 -8.42 -15.71 -30.26
C THR A 259 -8.52 -16.63 -29.06
N SER A 260 -7.50 -16.63 -28.21
CA SER A 260 -7.45 -17.38 -26.95
C SER A 260 -6.36 -16.80 -26.06
N TYR A 261 -6.39 -17.16 -24.79
CA TYR A 261 -5.26 -16.98 -23.88
C TYR A 261 -5.11 -18.19 -22.98
N ASP A 262 -3.88 -18.45 -22.56
CA ASP A 262 -3.52 -19.45 -21.57
C ASP A 262 -2.94 -18.72 -20.36
N ASP A 263 -3.41 -19.02 -19.15
CA ASP A 263 -2.83 -18.53 -17.89
C ASP A 263 -1.86 -19.58 -17.34
N ASN A 264 -0.58 -19.26 -17.40
CA ASN A 264 0.50 -20.06 -16.84
C ASN A 264 1.10 -19.38 -15.58
N SER A 265 0.39 -18.41 -15.00
CA SER A 265 0.86 -17.67 -13.85
C SER A 265 0.98 -18.59 -12.62
N SER A 266 2.03 -18.37 -11.84
CA SER A 266 2.29 -19.03 -10.56
C SER A 266 2.74 -17.99 -9.54
N GLU A 267 4.02 -17.96 -9.18
CA GLU A 267 4.62 -16.87 -8.39
C GLU A 267 4.80 -15.60 -9.23
N THR A 268 4.89 -15.72 -10.54
CA THR A 268 5.01 -14.64 -11.51
C THR A 268 3.88 -14.65 -12.51
N ILE A 269 3.53 -13.49 -13.04
CA ILE A 269 2.54 -13.34 -14.11
C ILE A 269 3.07 -13.96 -15.39
N GLU A 270 2.26 -14.84 -16.00
CA GLU A 270 2.49 -15.38 -17.32
C GLU A 270 1.19 -15.66 -18.08
N TYR A 271 0.72 -14.69 -18.87
CA TYR A 271 -0.39 -14.89 -19.80
C TYR A 271 0.14 -15.04 -21.22
N VAL A 272 -0.23 -16.10 -21.92
CA VAL A 272 0.12 -16.36 -23.32
C VAL A 272 -1.10 -16.10 -24.20
N LEU A 273 -1.08 -15.02 -24.95
CA LEU A 273 -2.19 -14.53 -25.77
C LEU A 273 -1.99 -14.91 -27.23
N LYS A 274 -3.03 -15.41 -27.89
CA LYS A 274 -3.03 -15.69 -29.33
C LYS A 274 -3.91 -14.71 -30.08
N PHE A 275 -3.40 -14.23 -31.21
CA PHE A 275 -4.02 -13.24 -32.07
C PHE A 275 -4.19 -13.78 -33.48
N ARG A 276 -5.09 -13.18 -34.24
CA ARG A 276 -5.00 -13.24 -35.71
C ARG A 276 -3.79 -12.46 -36.17
N ARG A 277 -2.97 -13.02 -37.09
CA ARG A 277 -1.71 -12.37 -37.54
C ARG A 277 -1.89 -10.96 -38.05
N SER A 278 -2.99 -10.68 -38.80
CA SER A 278 -3.30 -9.34 -39.31
C SER A 278 -3.57 -8.33 -38.19
N ILE A 279 -4.29 -8.75 -37.14
CA ILE A 279 -4.62 -7.87 -35.99
C ILE A 279 -3.35 -7.55 -35.21
N LEU A 280 -2.54 -8.54 -34.85
CA LEU A 280 -1.30 -8.31 -34.11
C LEU A 280 -0.35 -7.40 -34.89
N LYS A 281 -0.16 -7.66 -36.19
CA LYS A 281 0.66 -6.82 -37.07
C LYS A 281 0.20 -5.36 -37.08
N ASP A 282 -1.12 -5.12 -37.17
CA ASP A 282 -1.72 -3.78 -37.17
C ASP A 282 -1.53 -3.08 -35.80
N LEU A 283 -1.74 -3.80 -34.69
CA LEU A 283 -1.58 -3.25 -33.35
C LEU A 283 -0.11 -2.86 -33.07
N ILE A 284 0.85 -3.67 -33.49
CA ILE A 284 2.29 -3.35 -33.36
C ILE A 284 2.64 -2.16 -34.24
N ALA A 285 2.24 -2.17 -35.53
CA ALA A 285 2.53 -1.08 -36.46
C ALA A 285 1.98 0.28 -36.00
N LYS A 286 0.82 0.27 -35.32
CA LYS A 286 0.17 1.49 -34.77
C LYS A 286 0.62 1.84 -33.34
N ASN A 287 1.52 1.07 -32.75
CA ASN A 287 1.95 1.21 -31.35
C ASN A 287 0.77 1.24 -30.36
N LYS A 288 -0.24 0.37 -30.59
CA LYS A 288 -1.47 0.32 -29.76
C LYS A 288 -1.58 -0.90 -28.87
N LEU A 289 -0.61 -1.83 -28.93
CA LEU A 289 -0.71 -3.12 -28.26
C LEU A 289 -0.83 -2.98 -26.73
N GLU A 290 0.02 -2.17 -26.11
CA GLU A 290 -0.02 -1.93 -24.65
C GLU A 290 -1.36 -1.32 -24.19
N ARG A 291 -1.86 -0.36 -24.96
CA ARG A 291 -3.15 0.27 -24.68
C ARG A 291 -4.32 -0.71 -24.80
N VAL A 292 -4.32 -1.54 -25.81
CA VAL A 292 -5.37 -2.55 -26.06
C VAL A 292 -5.33 -3.61 -24.96
N LEU A 293 -4.14 -4.06 -24.56
CA LEU A 293 -3.95 -5.03 -23.48
C LEU A 293 -4.10 -4.41 -22.09
N ARG A 294 -4.40 -3.11 -21.97
CA ARG A 294 -4.53 -2.41 -20.68
C ARG A 294 -3.28 -2.53 -19.81
N LEU A 295 -2.10 -2.59 -20.41
CA LEU A 295 -0.82 -2.68 -19.70
C LEU A 295 -0.33 -1.32 -19.17
N ASN A 296 -0.99 -0.22 -19.55
CA ASN A 296 -0.64 1.13 -19.09
C ASN A 296 -1.72 1.67 -18.16
N THR A 297 -1.30 2.13 -16.99
CA THR A 297 -2.12 2.86 -16.01
C THR A 297 -1.35 4.07 -15.50
N GLN A 298 -1.96 4.85 -14.62
CA GLN A 298 -1.30 5.99 -13.99
C GLN A 298 -1.76 6.15 -12.55
N GLU A 299 -0.86 6.68 -11.72
CA GLU A 299 -1.12 7.03 -10.32
C GLU A 299 -0.59 8.44 -10.05
N THR A 300 -1.32 9.21 -9.25
CA THR A 300 -0.97 10.59 -8.88
C THR A 300 -0.69 10.67 -7.38
N GLU A 301 0.41 11.33 -7.04
CA GLU A 301 0.84 11.60 -5.65
C GLU A 301 0.42 12.98 -5.16
#